data_e41600c7468a802e2117f3f7393b3e9b
#
_entry.id   e41600c7468a802e2117f3f7393b3e9b
#
_cell.length_a   1.000
_cell.length_b   1.000
_cell.length_c   1.000
_cell.angle_alpha   90.00
_cell.angle_beta   90.00
_cell.angle_gamma   90.00
#
_symmetry.space_group_name_H-M   'P 1'
#
loop_
_entity.id
_entity.type
_entity.pdbx_description
1 polymer ?
#
loop_
_entity_poly.entity_id
_entity_poly.type
_entity_poly.pdbx_seq_one_letter_code
_entity_poly.pdbx_strand_id
1 'polypeptide(L)'
;VTLQKDNAKHYGGPVRIRNVRLFDPAAKALTTPRDVVVFGTRISEVVPSGSIATPGETIIDGAGGTLVPGLYELHGHLAQQDALLNVLAGVTSTRDMGNSDDVLDKLAARIDAGELAGPRVVRSGFIEGESPFSARNGTIVSTQDEAIAAVRKYAARGFWQVKLYNSMKPEWAPAVVAEAHRLGLRVAGHIPAFSNTDAMIAAGFNEITHVNQLMLGWVLAPDEDTRTLFRFTAMRRFPMLDVKSPQVQSTLDSMVARKVAHEPTIGIHELGLTALDGQANPGAIDY
;
A
#
# COMPACT_ATOMS: atom_id res chain seq x y z
N VAL A 1 15.89 -18.69 -1.17
CA VAL A 1 16.46 -18.54 0.21
C VAL A 1 17.97 -18.78 0.17
N THR A 2 18.47 -19.90 -0.41
CA THR A 2 19.90 -20.20 -0.46
C THR A 2 20.68 -19.15 -1.24
N LEU A 3 20.24 -18.80 -2.47
CA LEU A 3 20.85 -17.76 -3.28
C LEU A 3 20.92 -16.39 -2.59
N GLN A 4 19.91 -16.04 -1.80
CA GLN A 4 19.93 -14.79 -1.03
C GLN A 4 20.98 -14.81 0.07
N LYS A 5 21.09 -15.91 0.82
CA LYS A 5 22.09 -16.05 1.89
C LYS A 5 23.52 -16.00 1.33
N ASP A 6 23.75 -16.63 0.19
CA ASP A 6 25.07 -16.73 -0.42
C ASP A 6 25.52 -15.41 -1.07
N ASN A 7 24.60 -14.55 -1.48
CA ASN A 7 24.89 -13.30 -2.18
C ASN A 7 24.60 -12.03 -1.35
N ALA A 8 23.93 -12.14 -0.21
CA ALA A 8 23.68 -11.00 0.67
C ALA A 8 24.98 -10.51 1.29
N LYS A 9 25.29 -9.22 1.11
CA LYS A 9 26.41 -8.57 1.79
C LYS A 9 25.92 -8.04 3.14
N HIS A 10 26.55 -8.53 4.21
CA HIS A 10 26.32 -8.04 5.55
C HIS A 10 27.48 -7.15 5.99
N TYR A 11 27.15 -5.93 6.39
CA TYR A 11 28.14 -4.96 6.85
C TYR A 11 28.07 -4.90 8.38
N GLY A 12 29.12 -5.38 9.05
CA GLY A 12 29.23 -5.36 10.52
C GLY A 12 29.60 -3.98 11.10
N GLY A 13 30.01 -3.04 10.24
CA GLY A 13 30.39 -1.69 10.60
C GLY A 13 29.64 -0.62 9.82
N PRO A 14 30.04 0.66 9.98
CA PRO A 14 29.45 1.75 9.22
C PRO A 14 29.68 1.59 7.71
N VAL A 15 28.72 2.01 6.90
CA VAL A 15 28.81 2.05 5.44
C VAL A 15 28.75 3.50 5.00
N ARG A 16 29.78 3.97 4.29
CA ARG A 16 29.81 5.30 3.68
C ARG A 16 29.49 5.21 2.20
N ILE A 17 28.37 5.82 1.79
CA ILE A 17 28.03 6.01 0.38
C ILE A 17 28.62 7.36 -0.03
N ARG A 18 29.66 7.33 -0.86
CA ARG A 18 30.40 8.51 -1.29
C ARG A 18 29.85 9.12 -2.57
N ASN A 19 30.08 10.42 -2.72
CA ASN A 19 29.87 11.14 -3.96
C ASN A 19 28.46 10.98 -4.50
N VAL A 20 27.44 11.28 -3.66
CA VAL A 20 26.01 11.29 -4.04
C VAL A 20 25.41 12.65 -3.86
N ARG A 21 24.42 12.98 -4.68
CA ARG A 21 23.54 14.14 -4.48
C ARG A 21 22.29 13.70 -3.74
N LEU A 22 21.79 14.54 -2.85
CA LEU A 22 20.55 14.29 -2.14
C LEU A 22 19.48 15.27 -2.63
N PHE A 23 18.23 14.84 -2.70
CA PHE A 23 17.13 15.78 -2.95
C PHE A 23 16.78 16.51 -1.64
N ASP A 24 16.90 17.83 -1.68
CA ASP A 24 16.45 18.71 -0.60
C ASP A 24 15.01 19.18 -0.88
N PRO A 25 14.00 18.70 -0.15
CA PRO A 25 12.61 19.05 -0.37
C PRO A 25 12.30 20.51 -0.04
N ALA A 26 13.05 21.14 0.84
CA ALA A 26 12.87 22.56 1.17
C ALA A 26 13.37 23.48 0.05
N ALA A 27 14.56 23.16 -0.47
CA ALA A 27 15.13 23.87 -1.61
C ALA A 27 14.52 23.45 -2.95
N LYS A 28 13.78 22.33 -3.00
CA LYS A 28 13.29 21.68 -4.23
C LYS A 28 14.40 21.46 -5.25
N ALA A 29 15.60 21.11 -4.79
CA ALA A 29 16.81 20.98 -5.61
C ALA A 29 17.68 19.83 -5.11
N LEU A 30 18.62 19.42 -5.96
CA LEU A 30 19.66 18.48 -5.55
C LEU A 30 20.77 19.24 -4.81
N THR A 31 21.28 18.64 -3.74
CA THR A 31 22.46 19.17 -3.02
C THR A 31 23.73 19.12 -3.90
N THR A 32 24.77 19.85 -3.50
CA THR A 32 26.13 19.52 -3.90
C THR A 32 26.49 18.11 -3.45
N PRO A 33 27.52 17.47 -4.06
CA PRO A 33 27.92 16.11 -3.68
C PRO A 33 28.18 15.95 -2.17
N ARG A 34 27.63 14.87 -1.60
CA ARG A 34 27.72 14.49 -0.19
C ARG A 34 28.21 13.06 -0.05
N ASP A 35 28.73 12.77 1.14
CA ASP A 35 28.91 11.41 1.61
C ASP A 35 27.85 11.14 2.70
N VAL A 36 27.19 9.98 2.62
CA VAL A 36 26.18 9.55 3.59
C VAL A 36 26.69 8.32 4.33
N VAL A 37 26.76 8.41 5.65
CA VAL A 37 27.19 7.30 6.50
C VAL A 37 25.97 6.65 7.14
N VAL A 38 25.86 5.35 6.97
CA VAL A 38 24.80 4.51 7.57
C VAL A 38 25.44 3.57 8.58
N PHE A 39 24.87 3.50 9.77
CA PHE A 39 25.26 2.53 10.78
C PHE A 39 24.00 1.81 11.33
N GLY A 40 23.99 0.50 11.21
CA GLY A 40 22.82 -0.29 11.51
C GLY A 40 21.63 0.13 10.63
N THR A 41 20.56 0.60 11.23
CA THR A 41 19.32 1.02 10.56
C THR A 41 19.16 2.56 10.47
N ARG A 42 20.24 3.31 10.70
CA ARG A 42 20.17 4.78 10.77
C ARG A 42 21.22 5.45 9.89
N ILE A 43 20.83 6.57 9.28
CA ILE A 43 21.79 7.53 8.74
C ILE A 43 22.44 8.21 9.93
N SER A 44 23.75 8.00 10.12
CA SER A 44 24.51 8.59 11.22
C SER A 44 25.09 9.95 10.86
N GLU A 45 25.52 10.14 9.60
CA GLU A 45 26.11 11.38 9.14
C GLU A 45 25.74 11.71 7.68
N VAL A 46 25.70 13.00 7.38
CA VAL A 46 25.65 13.54 6.01
C VAL A 46 26.68 14.65 5.96
N VAL A 47 27.78 14.42 5.25
CA VAL A 47 28.95 15.33 5.22
C VAL A 47 29.29 15.72 3.80
N PRO A 48 30.08 16.78 3.55
CA PRO A 48 30.59 17.12 2.22
C PRO A 48 31.33 15.94 1.59
N SER A 49 31.19 15.75 0.28
CA SER A 49 31.88 14.67 -0.43
C SER A 49 33.40 14.84 -0.35
N GLY A 50 34.11 13.74 -0.16
CA GLY A 50 35.56 13.71 0.05
C GLY A 50 35.98 13.89 1.50
N SER A 51 35.05 13.93 2.45
CA SER A 51 35.36 13.92 3.88
C SER A 51 36.12 12.65 4.27
N ILE A 52 37.02 12.76 5.26
CA ILE A 52 37.86 11.65 5.72
C ILE A 52 36.97 10.56 6.31
N ALA A 53 37.15 9.34 5.82
CA ALA A 53 36.44 8.18 6.35
C ALA A 53 37.02 7.75 7.69
N THR A 54 36.17 7.31 8.60
CA THR A 54 36.60 6.69 9.85
C THR A 54 37.14 5.28 9.59
N PRO A 55 38.22 4.83 10.27
CA PRO A 55 38.69 3.47 10.16
C PRO A 55 37.58 2.43 10.40
N GLY A 56 37.49 1.44 9.52
CA GLY A 56 36.48 0.37 9.60
C GLY A 56 35.17 0.66 8.83
N GLU A 57 35.03 1.82 8.19
CA GLU A 57 33.92 2.08 7.29
C GLU A 57 34.06 1.27 5.98
N THR A 58 32.97 0.65 5.54
CA THR A 58 32.85 0.13 4.18
C THR A 58 32.48 1.25 3.22
N ILE A 59 33.23 1.41 2.14
CA ILE A 59 33.02 2.48 1.16
C ILE A 59 32.23 1.94 -0.04
N ILE A 60 31.14 2.62 -0.39
CA ILE A 60 30.38 2.44 -1.63
C ILE A 60 30.49 3.73 -2.43
N ASP A 61 31.02 3.65 -3.65
CA ASP A 61 31.06 4.82 -4.54
C ASP A 61 29.68 5.02 -5.20
N GLY A 62 29.07 6.15 -4.95
CA GLY A 62 27.80 6.56 -5.56
C GLY A 62 27.97 7.19 -6.95
N ALA A 63 29.23 7.35 -7.43
CA ALA A 63 29.57 7.77 -8.78
C ALA A 63 28.87 9.07 -9.25
N GLY A 64 28.61 10.01 -8.34
CA GLY A 64 27.88 11.25 -8.65
C GLY A 64 26.39 11.08 -8.86
N GLY A 65 25.86 9.91 -8.58
CA GLY A 65 24.43 9.58 -8.66
C GLY A 65 23.58 10.36 -7.64
N THR A 66 22.28 10.14 -7.68
CA THR A 66 21.35 10.71 -6.71
C THR A 66 20.89 9.63 -5.74
N LEU A 67 21.15 9.83 -4.45
CA LEU A 67 20.63 8.98 -3.39
C LEU A 67 19.26 9.51 -2.96
N VAL A 68 18.27 8.66 -3.03
CA VAL A 68 16.89 8.95 -2.64
C VAL A 68 16.41 7.97 -1.55
N PRO A 69 15.38 8.29 -0.78
CA PRO A 69 14.71 7.29 0.05
C PRO A 69 14.24 6.10 -0.78
N GLY A 70 14.22 4.91 -0.17
CA GLY A 70 13.64 3.75 -0.84
C GLY A 70 12.16 3.97 -1.18
N LEU A 71 11.70 3.35 -2.26
CA LEU A 71 10.33 3.46 -2.73
C LEU A 71 9.36 2.76 -1.76
N TYR A 72 8.11 3.17 -1.83
CA TYR A 72 7.00 2.58 -1.08
C TYR A 72 6.01 1.97 -2.05
N GLU A 73 5.71 0.66 -1.88
CA GLU A 73 4.53 0.04 -2.47
C GLU A 73 3.36 0.22 -1.51
N LEU A 74 2.35 0.98 -1.95
CA LEU A 74 1.22 1.34 -1.09
C LEU A 74 0.03 0.37 -1.21
N HIS A 75 0.05 -0.55 -2.18
CA HIS A 75 -1.02 -1.52 -2.38
C HIS A 75 -0.48 -2.90 -2.79
N GLY A 76 0.32 -3.50 -1.92
CA GLY A 76 0.83 -4.85 -2.15
C GLY A 76 -0.07 -5.95 -1.57
N HIS A 77 0.11 -7.15 -2.10
CA HIS A 77 -0.36 -8.43 -1.56
C HIS A 77 0.84 -9.36 -1.52
N LEU A 78 1.69 -9.16 -0.51
CA LEU A 78 3.06 -9.66 -0.51
C LEU A 78 3.11 -11.19 -0.41
N ALA A 79 3.72 -11.85 -1.39
CA ALA A 79 4.11 -13.24 -1.31
C ALA A 79 5.64 -13.37 -1.12
N GLN A 80 6.10 -14.57 -0.76
CA GLN A 80 7.52 -14.78 -0.47
C GLN A 80 8.44 -14.48 -1.67
N GLN A 81 8.01 -14.84 -2.89
CA GLN A 81 8.76 -14.58 -4.13
C GLN A 81 8.86 -13.08 -4.42
N ASP A 82 7.85 -12.30 -4.04
CA ASP A 82 7.80 -10.87 -4.33
C ASP A 82 8.69 -10.05 -3.39
N ALA A 83 9.07 -10.62 -2.24
CA ALA A 83 9.86 -9.90 -1.24
C ALA A 83 11.19 -9.41 -1.82
N LEU A 84 11.95 -10.28 -2.49
CA LEU A 84 13.22 -9.92 -3.14
C LEU A 84 13.00 -8.99 -4.33
N LEU A 85 11.98 -9.24 -5.16
CA LEU A 85 11.68 -8.42 -6.34
C LEU A 85 11.38 -6.97 -5.96
N ASN A 86 10.64 -6.75 -4.87
CA ASN A 86 10.41 -5.40 -4.33
C ASN A 86 11.73 -4.69 -4.05
N VAL A 87 12.65 -5.32 -3.32
CA VAL A 87 13.95 -4.71 -2.98
C VAL A 87 14.80 -4.45 -4.23
N LEU A 88 14.81 -5.37 -5.19
CA LEU A 88 15.53 -5.18 -6.47
C LEU A 88 14.96 -4.02 -7.30
N ALA A 89 13.66 -3.76 -7.19
CA ALA A 89 13.01 -2.60 -7.80
C ALA A 89 13.20 -1.29 -7.00
N GLY A 90 13.94 -1.33 -5.87
CA GLY A 90 14.13 -0.19 -4.99
C GLY A 90 12.99 0.06 -4.00
N VAL A 91 12.00 -0.84 -3.91
CA VAL A 91 10.92 -0.78 -2.93
C VAL A 91 11.40 -1.33 -1.60
N THR A 92 11.53 -0.46 -0.61
CA THR A 92 12.04 -0.81 0.73
C THR A 92 10.96 -0.88 1.80
N SER A 93 9.75 -0.49 1.46
CA SER A 93 8.58 -0.60 2.35
C SER A 93 7.35 -0.96 1.52
N THR A 94 6.57 -1.93 1.99
CA THR A 94 5.32 -2.36 1.35
C THR A 94 4.20 -2.29 2.36
N ARG A 95 3.09 -1.69 1.96
CA ARG A 95 1.82 -1.81 2.68
C ARG A 95 1.05 -2.99 2.11
N ASP A 96 0.92 -4.05 2.88
CA ASP A 96 0.09 -5.19 2.49
C ASP A 96 -1.39 -4.87 2.74
N MET A 97 -2.17 -4.89 1.68
CA MET A 97 -3.58 -4.47 1.65
C MET A 97 -4.56 -5.65 1.69
N GLY A 98 -4.10 -6.83 2.00
CA GLY A 98 -4.94 -8.01 2.21
C GLY A 98 -4.21 -9.31 1.91
N ASN A 99 -4.13 -10.15 2.93
CA ASN A 99 -3.44 -11.42 2.87
C ASN A 99 -4.06 -12.41 3.86
N SER A 100 -3.65 -13.67 3.79
CA SER A 100 -3.84 -14.59 4.89
C SER A 100 -3.00 -14.12 6.08
N ASP A 101 -3.64 -13.90 7.22
CA ASP A 101 -2.99 -13.36 8.42
C ASP A 101 -1.72 -14.15 8.82
N ASP A 102 -1.81 -15.50 8.82
CA ASP A 102 -0.70 -16.36 9.24
C ASP A 102 0.47 -16.36 8.25
N VAL A 103 0.17 -16.22 6.95
CA VAL A 103 1.18 -16.12 5.90
C VAL A 103 1.92 -14.80 6.03
N LEU A 104 1.18 -13.70 6.19
CA LEU A 104 1.74 -12.37 6.30
C LEU A 104 2.60 -12.20 7.55
N ASP A 105 2.14 -12.69 8.72
CA ASP A 105 2.90 -12.60 9.96
C ASP A 105 4.22 -13.37 9.88
N LYS A 106 4.19 -14.61 9.34
CA LYS A 106 5.40 -15.42 9.15
C LYS A 106 6.38 -14.77 8.17
N LEU A 107 5.85 -14.18 7.10
CA LEU A 107 6.67 -13.50 6.10
C LEU A 107 7.34 -12.25 6.69
N ALA A 108 6.56 -11.40 7.36
CA ALA A 108 7.07 -10.20 8.02
C ALA A 108 8.13 -10.55 9.08
N ALA A 109 7.87 -11.55 9.94
CA ALA A 109 8.81 -11.98 10.96
C ALA A 109 10.15 -12.46 10.37
N ARG A 110 10.13 -13.19 9.25
CA ARG A 110 11.34 -13.65 8.56
C ARG A 110 12.13 -12.51 7.91
N ILE A 111 11.43 -11.50 7.39
CA ILE A 111 12.07 -10.30 6.85
C ILE A 111 12.72 -9.51 8.01
N ASP A 112 11.99 -9.29 9.09
CA ASP A 112 12.47 -8.55 10.26
C ASP A 112 13.67 -9.24 10.94
N ALA A 113 13.70 -10.58 10.93
CA ALA A 113 14.82 -11.39 11.42
C ALA A 113 16.02 -11.41 10.45
N GLY A 114 15.92 -10.83 9.26
CA GLY A 114 16.97 -10.89 8.22
C GLY A 114 17.14 -12.26 7.56
N GLU A 115 16.20 -13.17 7.76
CA GLU A 115 16.22 -14.50 7.13
C GLU A 115 15.80 -14.46 5.66
N LEU A 116 15.06 -13.43 5.29
CA LEU A 116 14.56 -13.20 3.95
C LEU A 116 14.79 -11.73 3.57
N ALA A 117 15.42 -11.48 2.43
CA ALA A 117 15.50 -10.14 1.88
C ALA A 117 14.12 -9.71 1.40
N GLY A 118 13.65 -8.57 1.90
CA GLY A 118 12.34 -8.04 1.56
C GLY A 118 12.15 -6.63 2.12
N PRO A 119 11.07 -5.95 1.72
CA PRO A 119 10.73 -4.63 2.22
C PRO A 119 10.20 -4.72 3.64
N ARG A 120 10.25 -3.63 4.38
CA ARG A 120 9.48 -3.50 5.63
C ARG A 120 7.99 -3.67 5.33
N VAL A 121 7.32 -4.52 6.09
CA VAL A 121 5.90 -4.82 5.87
C VAL A 121 5.01 -4.02 6.82
N VAL A 122 4.18 -3.14 6.26
CA VAL A 122 3.09 -2.47 6.99
C VAL A 122 1.82 -3.28 6.76
N ARG A 123 1.25 -3.82 7.82
CA ARG A 123 0.14 -4.79 7.74
C ARG A 123 -1.22 -4.11 7.81
N SER A 124 -2.13 -4.50 6.90
CA SER A 124 -3.55 -4.14 6.96
C SER A 124 -4.38 -5.38 7.32
N GLY A 125 -5.22 -5.28 8.33
CA GLY A 125 -6.16 -6.34 8.70
C GLY A 125 -7.30 -6.39 7.71
N PHE A 126 -7.41 -7.45 6.93
CA PHE A 126 -8.45 -7.60 5.92
C PHE A 126 -9.74 -8.11 6.56
N ILE A 127 -10.83 -7.36 6.39
CA ILE A 127 -12.17 -7.71 6.89
C ILE A 127 -13.15 -7.73 5.73
N GLU A 128 -13.76 -8.89 5.50
CA GLU A 128 -14.73 -9.11 4.43
C GLU A 128 -16.06 -9.62 5.03
N GLY A 129 -17.17 -9.16 4.48
CA GLY A 129 -18.50 -9.70 4.82
C GLY A 129 -18.72 -11.07 4.20
N GLU A 130 -19.46 -11.94 4.89
CA GLU A 130 -19.82 -13.25 4.35
C GLU A 130 -20.84 -13.11 3.21
N SER A 131 -20.50 -13.70 2.07
CA SER A 131 -21.34 -13.81 0.88
C SER A 131 -20.80 -14.89 -0.06
N PRO A 132 -21.58 -15.31 -1.07
CA PRO A 132 -21.07 -16.19 -2.12
C PRO A 132 -19.88 -15.60 -2.92
N PHE A 133 -19.66 -14.29 -2.81
CA PHE A 133 -18.62 -13.53 -3.55
C PHE A 133 -17.46 -13.07 -2.67
N SER A 134 -17.42 -13.48 -1.40
CA SER A 134 -16.39 -13.03 -0.46
C SER A 134 -14.99 -13.43 -0.90
N ALA A 135 -14.07 -12.48 -0.87
CA ALA A 135 -12.65 -12.76 -0.96
C ALA A 135 -12.19 -13.47 0.33
N ARG A 136 -11.60 -14.67 0.18
CA ARG A 136 -11.24 -15.53 1.32
C ARG A 136 -9.85 -15.22 1.88
N ASN A 137 -9.59 -13.93 2.11
CA ASN A 137 -8.39 -13.45 2.78
C ASN A 137 -8.78 -12.87 4.15
N GLY A 138 -7.88 -12.92 5.11
CA GLY A 138 -8.07 -12.32 6.43
C GLY A 138 -9.26 -12.88 7.21
N THR A 139 -10.13 -12.01 7.71
CA THR A 139 -11.28 -12.36 8.56
C THR A 139 -12.59 -12.14 7.82
N ILE A 140 -13.39 -13.19 7.66
CA ILE A 140 -14.76 -13.12 7.12
C ILE A 140 -15.73 -13.00 8.31
N VAL A 141 -16.70 -12.10 8.19
CA VAL A 141 -17.64 -11.76 9.26
C VAL A 141 -19.08 -11.77 8.75
N SER A 142 -19.99 -12.28 9.57
CA SER A 142 -21.41 -12.40 9.26
C SER A 142 -22.28 -11.39 10.03
N THR A 143 -21.72 -10.74 11.06
CA THR A 143 -22.40 -9.77 11.91
C THR A 143 -21.53 -8.54 12.17
N GLN A 144 -22.18 -7.44 12.59
CA GLN A 144 -21.47 -6.23 13.01
C GLN A 144 -20.54 -6.49 14.21
N ASP A 145 -20.98 -7.29 15.17
CA ASP A 145 -20.18 -7.61 16.37
C ASP A 145 -18.92 -8.39 16.00
N GLU A 146 -19.00 -9.33 15.04
CA GLU A 146 -17.85 -10.03 14.52
C GLU A 146 -16.89 -9.10 13.78
N ALA A 147 -17.41 -8.11 13.02
CA ALA A 147 -16.58 -7.12 12.36
C ALA A 147 -15.84 -6.23 13.38
N ILE A 148 -16.50 -5.81 14.46
CA ILE A 148 -15.89 -5.08 15.56
C ILE A 148 -14.85 -5.96 16.29
N ALA A 149 -15.13 -7.23 16.51
CA ALA A 149 -14.19 -8.16 17.10
C ALA A 149 -12.94 -8.36 16.21
N ALA A 150 -13.11 -8.41 14.89
CA ALA A 150 -12.00 -8.46 13.93
C ALA A 150 -11.11 -7.22 14.03
N VAL A 151 -11.67 -6.02 14.16
CA VAL A 151 -10.91 -4.78 14.39
C VAL A 151 -10.06 -4.89 15.66
N ARG A 152 -10.66 -5.35 16.76
CA ARG A 152 -9.96 -5.55 18.06
C ARG A 152 -8.83 -6.57 17.93
N LYS A 153 -9.06 -7.67 17.21
CA LYS A 153 -8.04 -8.69 16.90
C LYS A 153 -6.84 -8.06 16.19
N TYR A 154 -7.06 -7.28 15.15
CA TYR A 154 -5.99 -6.64 14.39
C TYR A 154 -5.24 -5.57 15.19
N ALA A 155 -5.96 -4.77 15.99
CA ALA A 155 -5.33 -3.82 16.89
C ALA A 155 -4.40 -4.51 17.90
N ALA A 156 -4.85 -5.58 18.55
CA ALA A 156 -4.08 -6.35 19.52
C ALA A 156 -2.82 -7.00 18.90
N ARG A 157 -2.83 -7.28 17.60
CA ARG A 157 -1.70 -7.82 16.83
C ARG A 157 -0.77 -6.75 16.27
N GLY A 158 -1.00 -5.47 16.56
CA GLY A 158 -0.17 -4.34 16.11
C GLY A 158 -0.27 -4.06 14.61
N PHE A 159 -1.39 -4.35 13.99
CA PHE A 159 -1.66 -3.90 12.62
C PHE A 159 -1.82 -2.38 12.60
N TRP A 160 -1.44 -1.75 11.48
CA TRP A 160 -1.48 -0.30 11.35
C TRP A 160 -2.86 0.22 10.94
N GLN A 161 -3.59 -0.58 10.17
CA GLN A 161 -4.92 -0.27 9.67
C GLN A 161 -5.77 -1.52 9.48
N VAL A 162 -7.05 -1.34 9.22
CA VAL A 162 -7.94 -2.37 8.67
C VAL A 162 -8.34 -1.99 7.25
N LYS A 163 -8.53 -3.00 6.39
CA LYS A 163 -9.09 -2.87 5.04
C LYS A 163 -10.47 -3.52 5.02
N LEU A 164 -11.50 -2.73 4.77
CA LEU A 164 -12.86 -3.23 4.55
C LEU A 164 -13.06 -3.59 3.07
N TYR A 165 -13.87 -4.60 2.81
CA TYR A 165 -14.02 -5.12 1.45
C TYR A 165 -15.49 -5.19 1.02
N ASN A 166 -15.74 -5.69 -0.22
CA ASN A 166 -16.98 -5.50 -0.97
C ASN A 166 -18.25 -6.04 -0.32
N SER A 167 -18.17 -7.17 0.39
CA SER A 167 -19.35 -7.82 0.97
C SER A 167 -19.66 -7.38 2.40
N MET A 168 -18.85 -6.46 2.96
CA MET A 168 -19.23 -5.80 4.21
C MET A 168 -20.58 -5.13 4.05
N LYS A 169 -21.47 -5.27 5.03
CA LYS A 169 -22.74 -4.56 5.01
C LYS A 169 -22.50 -3.07 5.29
N PRO A 170 -22.99 -2.17 4.41
CA PRO A 170 -22.74 -0.72 4.56
C PRO A 170 -23.15 -0.15 5.92
N GLU A 171 -24.22 -0.65 6.50
CA GLU A 171 -24.75 -0.22 7.81
C GLU A 171 -23.81 -0.53 8.98
N TRP A 172 -22.84 -1.46 8.81
CA TRP A 172 -21.86 -1.76 9.85
C TRP A 172 -20.68 -0.77 9.84
N ALA A 173 -20.43 -0.12 8.71
CA ALA A 173 -19.25 0.72 8.52
C ALA A 173 -19.08 1.80 9.62
N PRO A 174 -20.10 2.57 10.03
CA PRO A 174 -19.92 3.58 11.06
C PRO A 174 -19.42 3.02 12.40
N ALA A 175 -19.97 1.88 12.85
CA ALA A 175 -19.57 1.26 14.12
C ALA A 175 -18.17 0.64 14.04
N VAL A 176 -17.85 -0.01 12.93
CA VAL A 176 -16.53 -0.63 12.67
C VAL A 176 -15.44 0.45 12.60
N VAL A 177 -15.70 1.54 11.89
CA VAL A 177 -14.76 2.68 11.78
C VAL A 177 -14.55 3.36 13.14
N ALA A 178 -15.62 3.59 13.88
CA ALA A 178 -15.52 4.20 15.21
C ALA A 178 -14.64 3.35 16.15
N GLU A 179 -14.80 2.03 16.14
CA GLU A 179 -13.96 1.13 16.94
C GLU A 179 -12.51 1.12 16.47
N ALA A 180 -12.28 1.11 15.15
CA ALA A 180 -10.93 1.18 14.60
C ALA A 180 -10.20 2.47 15.06
N HIS A 181 -10.85 3.62 14.94
CA HIS A 181 -10.31 4.89 15.37
C HIS A 181 -10.07 4.94 16.88
N ARG A 182 -10.99 4.40 17.69
CA ARG A 182 -10.83 4.29 19.15
C ARG A 182 -9.56 3.51 19.53
N LEU A 183 -9.19 2.52 18.72
CA LEU A 183 -7.99 1.70 18.91
C LEU A 183 -6.75 2.23 18.19
N GLY A 184 -6.82 3.41 17.57
CA GLY A 184 -5.72 4.03 16.85
C GLY A 184 -5.42 3.45 15.47
N LEU A 185 -6.31 2.62 14.93
CA LEU A 185 -6.20 2.08 13.58
C LEU A 185 -6.80 3.04 12.55
N ARG A 186 -6.19 3.09 11.38
CA ARG A 186 -6.80 3.69 10.18
C ARG A 186 -7.78 2.70 9.54
N VAL A 187 -8.70 3.23 8.76
CA VAL A 187 -9.62 2.43 7.94
C VAL A 187 -9.44 2.81 6.48
N ALA A 188 -9.13 1.82 5.67
CA ALA A 188 -9.03 1.93 4.22
C ALA A 188 -9.89 0.84 3.56
N GLY A 189 -10.10 0.92 2.26
CA GLY A 189 -10.68 -0.21 1.55
C GLY A 189 -11.56 0.15 0.39
N HIS A 190 -12.32 -0.86 0.00
CA HIS A 190 -13.34 -0.77 -1.01
C HIS A 190 -14.59 -0.07 -0.48
N ILE A 191 -15.41 0.39 -1.39
CA ILE A 191 -16.79 0.78 -1.06
C ILE A 191 -17.62 -0.51 -0.99
N PRO A 192 -18.25 -0.82 0.15
CA PRO A 192 -19.14 -1.97 0.25
C PRO A 192 -20.26 -1.90 -0.80
N ALA A 193 -20.64 -3.04 -1.35
CA ALA A 193 -21.75 -3.11 -2.31
C ALA A 193 -23.02 -2.46 -1.75
N PHE A 194 -23.82 -1.87 -2.62
CA PHE A 194 -25.04 -1.14 -2.27
C PHE A 194 -24.79 0.15 -1.46
N SER A 195 -23.57 0.68 -1.55
CA SER A 195 -23.18 1.94 -0.94
C SER A 195 -22.39 2.81 -1.94
N ASN A 196 -21.94 3.96 -1.49
CA ASN A 196 -21.16 4.90 -2.30
C ASN A 196 -20.02 5.53 -1.50
N THR A 197 -19.16 6.26 -2.18
CA THR A 197 -18.00 6.92 -1.59
C THR A 197 -18.39 7.91 -0.50
N ASP A 198 -19.44 8.72 -0.71
CA ASP A 198 -19.86 9.76 0.24
C ASP A 198 -20.32 9.15 1.58
N ALA A 199 -21.00 7.99 1.53
CA ALA A 199 -21.38 7.27 2.73
C ALA A 199 -20.17 6.77 3.53
N MET A 200 -19.12 6.28 2.85
CA MET A 200 -17.90 5.80 3.52
C MET A 200 -17.06 6.96 4.05
N ILE A 201 -17.02 8.09 3.34
CA ILE A 201 -16.42 9.34 3.85
C ILE A 201 -17.16 9.79 5.11
N ALA A 202 -18.49 9.76 5.10
CA ALA A 202 -19.32 10.14 6.26
C ALA A 202 -19.10 9.18 7.43
N ALA A 203 -18.91 7.88 7.18
CA ALA A 203 -18.58 6.88 8.19
C ALA A 203 -17.17 7.07 8.79
N GLY A 204 -16.29 7.87 8.14
CA GLY A 204 -14.99 8.20 8.65
C GLY A 204 -13.82 7.39 8.03
N PHE A 205 -13.96 6.85 6.84
CA PHE A 205 -12.84 6.22 6.15
C PHE A 205 -11.67 7.20 6.04
N ASN A 206 -10.45 6.70 6.25
CA ASN A 206 -9.22 7.46 6.07
C ASN A 206 -8.71 7.39 4.64
N GLU A 207 -9.12 6.36 3.88
CA GLU A 207 -8.64 6.15 2.52
C GLU A 207 -9.62 5.30 1.72
N ILE A 208 -9.87 5.69 0.48
CA ILE A 208 -10.57 4.88 -0.52
C ILE A 208 -9.52 4.27 -1.44
N THR A 209 -9.56 2.94 -1.61
CA THR A 209 -8.65 2.23 -2.51
C THR A 209 -9.31 2.00 -3.87
N HIS A 210 -8.46 1.96 -4.91
CA HIS A 210 -8.83 1.74 -6.31
C HIS A 210 -9.68 2.83 -6.96
N VAL A 211 -9.21 3.35 -8.08
CA VAL A 211 -9.92 4.40 -8.81
C VAL A 211 -11.32 4.00 -9.24
N ASN A 212 -11.53 2.73 -9.58
CA ASN A 212 -12.86 2.24 -9.93
C ASN A 212 -13.82 2.25 -8.75
N GLN A 213 -13.37 1.98 -7.52
CA GLN A 213 -14.23 2.06 -6.33
C GLN A 213 -14.74 3.48 -6.10
N LEU A 214 -13.86 4.47 -6.27
CA LEU A 214 -14.25 5.88 -6.19
C LEU A 214 -15.26 6.24 -7.29
N MET A 215 -14.94 5.91 -8.55
CA MET A 215 -15.74 6.34 -9.71
C MET A 215 -17.07 5.59 -9.85
N LEU A 216 -17.13 4.34 -9.42
CA LEU A 216 -18.37 3.57 -9.41
C LEU A 216 -19.43 4.24 -8.55
N GLY A 217 -19.07 4.89 -7.46
CA GLY A 217 -20.00 5.64 -6.59
C GLY A 217 -20.78 6.77 -7.31
N TRP A 218 -20.31 7.21 -8.49
CA TRP A 218 -20.95 8.26 -9.27
C TRP A 218 -21.79 7.76 -10.45
N VAL A 219 -21.64 6.50 -10.84
CA VAL A 219 -22.24 5.94 -12.07
C VAL A 219 -23.16 4.77 -11.84
N LEU A 220 -23.21 4.23 -10.62
CA LEU A 220 -24.02 3.08 -10.28
C LEU A 220 -25.39 3.48 -9.71
N ALA A 221 -26.40 2.67 -10.02
CA ALA A 221 -27.66 2.69 -9.30
C ALA A 221 -27.52 2.00 -7.92
N PRO A 222 -28.35 2.36 -6.93
CA PRO A 222 -28.23 1.84 -5.56
C PRO A 222 -28.39 0.33 -5.41
N ASP A 223 -29.06 -0.33 -6.36
CA ASP A 223 -29.31 -1.78 -6.39
C ASP A 223 -28.29 -2.59 -7.18
N GLU A 224 -27.29 -1.93 -7.77
CA GLU A 224 -26.27 -2.60 -8.58
C GLU A 224 -25.18 -3.22 -7.71
N ASP A 225 -24.95 -4.53 -7.89
CA ASP A 225 -24.09 -5.35 -7.05
C ASP A 225 -22.63 -5.37 -7.53
N THR A 226 -21.76 -4.65 -6.84
CA THR A 226 -20.32 -4.59 -7.11
C THR A 226 -19.51 -5.77 -6.56
N ARG A 227 -20.11 -6.74 -5.91
CA ARG A 227 -19.43 -7.95 -5.44
C ARG A 227 -19.08 -8.90 -6.57
N THR A 228 -19.77 -8.78 -7.71
CA THR A 228 -19.59 -9.61 -8.92
C THR A 228 -18.60 -8.96 -9.89
N LEU A 229 -18.35 -9.62 -11.03
CA LEU A 229 -17.61 -9.06 -12.16
C LEU A 229 -18.24 -7.77 -12.73
N PHE A 230 -19.48 -7.48 -12.36
CA PHE A 230 -20.17 -6.26 -12.77
C PHE A 230 -19.37 -4.99 -12.38
N ARG A 231 -18.65 -5.00 -11.26
CA ARG A 231 -17.76 -3.89 -10.87
C ARG A 231 -16.72 -3.52 -11.94
N PHE A 232 -16.30 -4.47 -12.77
CA PHE A 232 -15.38 -4.22 -13.87
C PHE A 232 -16.13 -3.83 -15.15
N THR A 233 -17.21 -4.53 -15.48
CA THR A 233 -17.98 -4.23 -16.69
C THR A 233 -18.72 -2.90 -16.60
N ALA A 234 -19.09 -2.44 -15.41
CA ALA A 234 -19.68 -1.13 -15.18
C ALA A 234 -18.70 0.04 -15.44
N MET A 235 -17.37 -0.21 -15.44
CA MET A 235 -16.37 0.80 -15.77
C MET A 235 -16.53 1.37 -17.19
N ARG A 236 -17.22 0.66 -18.09
CA ARG A 236 -17.60 1.18 -19.41
C ARG A 236 -18.44 2.46 -19.35
N ARG A 237 -19.01 2.81 -18.20
CA ARG A 237 -19.75 4.05 -17.96
C ARG A 237 -18.86 5.24 -17.68
N PHE A 238 -17.58 5.04 -17.31
CA PHE A 238 -16.66 6.12 -16.92
C PHE A 238 -16.42 7.16 -18.01
N PRO A 239 -16.32 6.82 -19.32
CA PRO A 239 -16.15 7.82 -20.36
C PRO A 239 -17.32 8.81 -20.48
N MET A 240 -18.50 8.46 -19.94
CA MET A 240 -19.69 9.32 -19.93
C MET A 240 -19.80 10.18 -18.67
N LEU A 241 -18.90 10.00 -17.71
CA LEU A 241 -18.92 10.75 -16.46
C LEU A 241 -18.35 12.15 -16.68
N ASP A 242 -19.16 13.16 -16.38
CA ASP A 242 -18.66 14.53 -16.27
C ASP A 242 -17.96 14.72 -14.92
N VAL A 243 -16.63 14.67 -14.94
CA VAL A 243 -15.81 14.89 -13.75
C VAL A 243 -15.95 16.28 -13.14
N LYS A 244 -16.51 17.25 -13.87
CA LYS A 244 -16.80 18.60 -13.37
C LYS A 244 -18.22 18.76 -12.83
N SER A 245 -19.00 17.69 -12.86
CA SER A 245 -20.37 17.72 -12.33
C SER A 245 -20.39 18.09 -10.83
N PRO A 246 -21.43 18.76 -10.33
CA PRO A 246 -21.55 19.12 -8.92
C PRO A 246 -21.43 17.92 -7.99
N GLN A 247 -21.94 16.75 -8.39
CA GLN A 247 -21.84 15.51 -7.62
C GLN A 247 -20.39 15.10 -7.41
N VAL A 248 -19.59 15.02 -8.49
CA VAL A 248 -18.17 14.62 -8.41
C VAL A 248 -17.40 15.63 -7.57
N GLN A 249 -17.58 16.93 -7.83
CA GLN A 249 -16.85 17.98 -7.11
C GLN A 249 -17.19 17.97 -5.62
N SER A 250 -18.46 17.77 -5.25
CA SER A 250 -18.87 17.66 -3.85
C SER A 250 -18.19 16.49 -3.11
N THR A 251 -18.06 15.33 -3.76
CA THR A 251 -17.34 14.18 -3.19
C THR A 251 -15.84 14.53 -3.01
N LEU A 252 -15.20 15.13 -4.01
CA LEU A 252 -13.78 15.51 -3.94
C LEU A 252 -13.52 16.56 -2.85
N ASP A 253 -14.38 17.57 -2.76
CA ASP A 253 -14.31 18.60 -1.70
C ASP A 253 -14.48 17.98 -0.30
N SER A 254 -15.37 17.00 -0.18
CA SER A 254 -15.58 16.23 1.06
C SER A 254 -14.34 15.41 1.43
N MET A 255 -13.69 14.77 0.45
CA MET A 255 -12.42 14.05 0.67
C MET A 255 -11.34 15.01 1.16
N VAL A 256 -11.18 16.16 0.54
CA VAL A 256 -10.20 17.19 0.95
C VAL A 256 -10.48 17.69 2.35
N ALA A 257 -11.74 18.10 2.62
CA ALA A 257 -12.14 18.66 3.91
C ALA A 257 -11.93 17.68 5.07
N ARG A 258 -12.17 16.38 4.81
CA ARG A 258 -12.03 15.31 5.82
C ARG A 258 -10.68 14.58 5.76
N LYS A 259 -9.76 15.02 4.87
CA LYS A 259 -8.44 14.43 4.70
C LYS A 259 -8.48 12.93 4.37
N VAL A 260 -9.45 12.52 3.55
CA VAL A 260 -9.57 11.15 3.04
C VAL A 260 -8.60 11.00 1.87
N ALA A 261 -7.66 10.07 2.01
CA ALA A 261 -6.71 9.77 0.96
C ALA A 261 -7.34 8.89 -0.14
N HIS A 262 -6.74 8.89 -1.31
CA HIS A 262 -7.08 7.97 -2.39
C HIS A 262 -5.82 7.22 -2.84
N GLU A 263 -5.87 5.91 -2.82
CA GLU A 263 -4.87 5.02 -3.41
C GLU A 263 -5.48 4.37 -4.66
N PRO A 264 -5.15 4.87 -5.87
CA PRO A 264 -5.94 4.59 -7.07
C PRO A 264 -5.59 3.28 -7.78
N THR A 265 -4.45 2.65 -7.50
CA THR A 265 -3.95 1.46 -8.22
C THR A 265 -4.04 1.60 -9.76
N ILE A 266 -3.63 2.73 -10.30
CA ILE A 266 -3.76 3.06 -11.73
C ILE A 266 -3.10 1.99 -12.61
N GLY A 267 -1.91 1.51 -12.24
CA GLY A 267 -1.18 0.52 -13.02
C GLY A 267 -1.96 -0.75 -13.33
N ILE A 268 -2.64 -1.33 -12.33
CA ILE A 268 -3.42 -2.56 -12.56
C ILE A 268 -4.66 -2.29 -13.43
N HIS A 269 -5.25 -1.11 -13.33
CA HIS A 269 -6.38 -0.72 -14.18
C HIS A 269 -5.92 -0.46 -15.62
N GLU A 270 -4.79 0.20 -15.82
CA GLU A 270 -4.19 0.40 -17.14
C GLU A 270 -3.88 -0.95 -17.81
N LEU A 271 -3.22 -1.86 -17.08
CA LEU A 271 -2.93 -3.20 -17.57
C LEU A 271 -4.20 -3.98 -17.95
N GLY A 272 -5.24 -3.92 -17.11
CA GLY A 272 -6.52 -4.60 -17.38
C GLY A 272 -7.31 -4.00 -18.55
N LEU A 273 -7.21 -2.69 -18.79
CA LEU A 273 -7.91 -2.00 -19.86
C LEU A 273 -7.17 -2.08 -21.21
N THR A 274 -5.85 -2.22 -21.19
CA THR A 274 -5.01 -2.28 -22.40
C THR A 274 -4.63 -3.70 -22.80
N ALA A 275 -4.92 -4.69 -21.97
CA ALA A 275 -4.70 -6.09 -22.28
C ALA A 275 -5.53 -6.52 -23.50
N LEU A 276 -4.90 -7.18 -24.45
CA LEU A 276 -5.57 -7.77 -25.63
C LEU A 276 -5.59 -9.29 -25.49
N ASP A 277 -6.72 -9.89 -25.84
CA ASP A 277 -6.89 -11.35 -25.80
C ASP A 277 -5.81 -12.05 -26.63
N GLY A 278 -5.13 -13.01 -26.02
CA GLY A 278 -4.07 -13.79 -26.66
C GLY A 278 -2.72 -13.07 -26.79
N GLN A 279 -2.57 -11.87 -26.27
CA GLN A 279 -1.29 -11.18 -26.22
C GLN A 279 -0.73 -11.19 -24.80
N ALA A 280 0.59 -11.46 -24.69
CA ALA A 280 1.27 -11.30 -23.42
C ALA A 280 1.27 -9.80 -23.02
N ASN A 281 0.99 -9.54 -21.74
CA ASN A 281 1.12 -8.19 -21.22
C ASN A 281 2.59 -7.74 -21.36
N PRO A 282 2.88 -6.57 -21.95
CA PRO A 282 4.26 -6.08 -22.09
C PRO A 282 5.06 -6.09 -20.78
N GLY A 283 4.40 -5.81 -19.64
CA GLY A 283 5.03 -5.87 -18.32
C GLY A 283 5.25 -7.28 -17.76
N ALA A 284 4.76 -8.33 -18.43
CA ALA A 284 4.90 -9.72 -18.00
C ALA A 284 5.73 -10.56 -18.98
N ILE A 285 6.26 -9.97 -20.05
CA ILE A 285 7.01 -10.71 -21.09
C ILE A 285 8.34 -11.26 -20.54
N ASP A 286 8.91 -10.63 -19.53
CA ASP A 286 10.21 -10.98 -18.97
C ASP A 286 10.14 -11.85 -17.70
N TYR A 287 8.95 -12.41 -17.37
CA TYR A 287 8.72 -13.26 -16.19
C TYR A 287 8.28 -14.67 -16.54
#